data_98d700f89381843a8d19bffa0217dc5d
#
_entry.id   98d700f89381843a8d19bffa0217dc5d
#
_cell.length_a   1.000
_cell.length_b   1.000
_cell.length_c   1.000
_cell.angle_alpha   90.00
_cell.angle_beta   90.00
_cell.angle_gamma   90.00
#
_symmetry.space_group_name_H-M   'P 1'
#
loop_
_entity.id
_entity.type
_entity.pdbx_description
1 polymer ?
#
loop_
_entity_poly.entity_id
_entity_poly.type
_entity_poly.pdbx_seq_one_letter_code
_entity_poly.pdbx_strand_id
1 'polypeptide(L)'
;MVPEGWQVSDATQLSYGQALLTKTVAEGAEPPNDTSVLLGRLDLKLFAGAEPDNNKAAVRLASDMGEFFMPFPGTRVNQQTVQLNADGMSGVASYYEVKFTDANKPAGQIWAGVVGQPVAPGTPRGQRTPERWFVVWLGTANNPIDKDAAVALANSIRPWAPPPPPPPAPADPADPNAAPPPPDPNAPPARPGVGVPVPVTDAPPEMMPPA
;
A
#
# COMPACT_ATOMS: atom_id res chain seq x y z
N MET A 1 8.92 -2.63 -2.52
CA MET A 1 10.09 -3.56 -2.65
C MET A 1 10.83 -3.51 -1.34
N VAL A 2 11.15 -4.65 -0.71
CA VAL A 2 11.93 -4.69 0.55
C VAL A 2 13.38 -4.37 0.20
N PRO A 3 14.07 -3.49 0.94
CA PRO A 3 15.48 -3.17 0.69
C PRO A 3 16.39 -4.39 0.87
N GLU A 4 17.55 -4.39 0.20
CA GLU A 4 18.54 -5.43 0.36
C GLU A 4 19.04 -5.50 1.81
N GLY A 5 19.22 -6.71 2.34
CA GLY A 5 19.62 -6.94 3.73
C GLY A 5 18.49 -6.74 4.76
N TRP A 6 17.24 -6.64 4.31
CA TRP A 6 16.07 -6.52 5.16
C TRP A 6 15.05 -7.61 4.87
N GLN A 7 14.27 -7.98 5.87
CA GLN A 7 13.20 -8.96 5.77
C GLN A 7 11.96 -8.49 6.53
N VAL A 8 10.80 -8.99 6.12
CA VAL A 8 9.57 -8.76 6.87
C VAL A 8 9.63 -9.57 8.16
N SER A 9 9.41 -8.90 9.28
CA SER A 9 9.36 -9.56 10.59
C SER A 9 8.07 -10.34 10.76
N ASP A 10 8.14 -11.49 11.41
CA ASP A 10 6.98 -12.32 11.81
C ASP A 10 6.23 -11.76 13.03
N ALA A 11 6.58 -10.56 13.50
CA ALA A 11 5.92 -9.93 14.63
C ALA A 11 4.41 -9.80 14.38
N THR A 12 3.61 -10.47 15.20
CA THR A 12 2.15 -10.49 15.08
C THR A 12 1.46 -9.29 15.71
N GLN A 13 2.17 -8.57 16.58
CA GLN A 13 1.67 -7.38 17.26
C GLN A 13 2.64 -6.22 17.08
N LEU A 14 2.18 -5.18 16.40
CA LEU A 14 2.92 -3.96 16.20
C LEU A 14 2.23 -2.82 16.95
N SER A 15 3.00 -2.02 17.67
CA SER A 15 2.47 -0.81 18.32
C SER A 15 2.00 0.21 17.28
N TYR A 16 2.70 0.28 16.14
CA TYR A 16 2.40 1.19 15.03
C TYR A 16 2.64 0.50 13.69
N GLY A 17 1.80 0.81 12.70
CA GLY A 17 1.92 0.27 11.35
C GLY A 17 1.29 -1.11 11.15
N GLN A 18 1.47 -1.65 9.96
CA GLN A 18 0.98 -2.96 9.54
C GLN A 18 2.11 -3.93 9.16
N ALA A 19 3.32 -3.43 8.98
CA ALA A 19 4.50 -4.24 8.72
C ALA A 19 5.73 -3.66 9.42
N LEU A 20 6.60 -4.56 9.87
CA LEU A 20 7.90 -4.27 10.44
C LEU A 20 8.96 -4.96 9.59
N LEU A 21 10.01 -4.23 9.20
CA LEU A 21 11.20 -4.83 8.62
C LEU A 21 12.32 -4.83 9.65
N THR A 22 13.04 -5.93 9.70
CA THR A 22 14.26 -6.11 10.49
C THR A 22 15.41 -6.46 9.58
N LYS A 23 16.64 -6.24 10.01
CA LYS A 23 17.82 -6.68 9.25
C LYS A 23 17.86 -8.20 9.13
N THR A 24 18.18 -8.67 7.95
CA THR A 24 18.48 -10.09 7.73
C THR A 24 19.77 -10.45 8.48
N VAL A 25 19.73 -11.52 9.26
CA VAL A 25 20.87 -12.03 10.03
C VAL A 25 21.07 -13.51 9.74
N ALA A 26 22.20 -14.05 10.14
CA ALA A 26 22.47 -15.49 10.03
C ALA A 26 21.44 -16.29 10.85
N GLU A 27 21.21 -17.54 10.46
CA GLU A 27 20.27 -18.45 11.16
C GLU A 27 20.66 -18.57 12.65
N GLY A 28 19.67 -18.35 13.52
CA GLY A 28 19.86 -18.38 14.97
C GLY A 28 20.40 -17.10 15.60
N ALA A 29 20.72 -16.07 14.82
CA ALA A 29 21.10 -14.75 15.34
C ALA A 29 19.88 -13.84 15.50
N GLU A 30 19.89 -12.97 16.50
CA GLU A 30 18.84 -11.94 16.66
C GLU A 30 19.19 -10.71 15.82
N PRO A 31 18.19 -10.09 15.14
CA PRO A 31 18.41 -8.84 14.43
C PRO A 31 18.79 -7.72 15.41
N PRO A 32 19.59 -6.73 14.96
CA PRO A 32 19.88 -5.55 15.78
C PRO A 32 18.59 -4.89 16.26
N ASN A 33 18.53 -4.51 17.51
CA ASN A 33 17.37 -3.86 18.12
C ASN A 33 17.40 -2.33 18.02
N ASP A 34 18.48 -1.77 17.48
CA ASP A 34 18.70 -0.33 17.33
C ASP A 34 18.41 0.19 15.92
N THR A 35 17.88 -0.67 15.04
CA THR A 35 17.42 -0.30 13.70
C THR A 35 16.20 -1.13 13.30
N SER A 36 15.21 -0.46 12.71
CA SER A 36 14.00 -1.10 12.21
C SER A 36 13.26 -0.20 11.22
N VAL A 37 12.38 -0.79 10.41
CA VAL A 37 11.51 -0.04 9.50
C VAL A 37 10.05 -0.41 9.75
N LEU A 38 9.24 0.57 10.04
CA LEU A 38 7.79 0.45 10.23
C LEU A 38 7.08 0.99 8.99
N LEU A 39 6.08 0.27 8.51
CA LEU A 39 5.27 0.65 7.36
C LEU A 39 3.79 0.53 7.70
N GLY A 40 2.99 1.40 7.12
CA GLY A 40 1.55 1.29 7.30
C GLY A 40 0.75 2.42 6.65
N ARG A 41 -0.56 2.33 6.82
CA ARG A 41 -1.46 3.44 6.49
C ARG A 41 -1.34 4.52 7.56
N LEU A 42 -1.24 5.76 7.10
CA LEU A 42 -1.27 6.91 7.99
C LEU A 42 -2.73 7.25 8.29
N ASP A 43 -3.27 6.60 9.31
CA ASP A 43 -4.64 6.83 9.79
C ASP A 43 -4.68 7.88 10.90
N LEU A 44 -5.90 8.20 11.38
CA LEU A 44 -6.10 9.20 12.42
C LEU A 44 -5.71 8.74 13.83
N LYS A 45 -5.22 7.51 13.99
CA LYS A 45 -4.64 7.04 15.26
C LYS A 45 -3.28 7.66 15.52
N LEU A 46 -2.59 8.05 14.44
CA LEU A 46 -1.36 8.84 14.50
C LEU A 46 -1.71 10.33 14.32
N PHE A 47 -1.22 11.19 15.19
CA PHE A 47 -1.46 12.64 15.11
C PHE A 47 -1.07 13.22 13.74
N ALA A 48 0.00 12.69 13.14
CA ALA A 48 0.43 13.04 11.79
C ALA A 48 -0.66 12.79 10.73
N GLY A 49 -1.57 11.85 10.95
CA GLY A 49 -2.71 11.58 10.06
C GLY A 49 -3.71 12.74 9.96
N ALA A 50 -3.77 13.60 10.98
CA ALA A 50 -4.64 14.77 10.98
C ALA A 50 -4.02 15.99 10.28
N GLU A 51 -2.72 15.96 9.96
CA GLU A 51 -2.03 17.08 9.33
C GLU A 51 -2.53 17.34 7.90
N PRO A 52 -2.70 18.62 7.50
CA PRO A 52 -3.34 18.98 6.24
C PRO A 52 -2.49 18.72 5.00
N ASP A 53 -1.19 18.60 5.16
CA ASP A 53 -0.24 18.37 4.07
C ASP A 53 0.84 17.34 4.43
N ASN A 54 1.50 16.78 3.40
CA ASN A 54 2.50 15.74 3.60
C ASN A 54 3.78 16.23 4.28
N ASN A 55 4.12 17.52 4.15
CA ASN A 55 5.30 18.08 4.82
C ASN A 55 5.08 18.10 6.34
N LYS A 56 3.97 18.69 6.79
CA LYS A 56 3.60 18.70 8.21
C LYS A 56 3.42 17.28 8.75
N ALA A 57 2.79 16.41 7.97
CA ALA A 57 2.60 15.02 8.36
C ALA A 57 3.95 14.30 8.56
N ALA A 58 4.91 14.45 7.65
CA ALA A 58 6.22 13.80 7.75
C ALA A 58 7.03 14.34 8.95
N VAL A 59 7.05 15.66 9.14
CA VAL A 59 7.73 16.31 10.28
C VAL A 59 7.11 15.86 11.60
N ARG A 60 5.77 15.85 11.67
CA ARG A 60 5.05 15.42 12.87
C ARG A 60 5.30 13.93 13.16
N LEU A 61 5.21 13.08 12.15
CA LEU A 61 5.46 11.65 12.28
C LEU A 61 6.89 11.37 12.77
N ALA A 62 7.88 12.05 12.18
CA ALA A 62 9.27 11.93 12.63
C ALA A 62 9.42 12.33 14.09
N SER A 63 8.77 13.45 14.51
CA SER A 63 8.82 13.91 15.90
C SER A 63 8.19 12.90 16.87
N ASP A 64 6.95 12.49 16.60
CA ASP A 64 6.18 11.62 17.49
C ASP A 64 6.86 10.24 17.62
N MET A 65 7.31 9.66 16.49
CA MET A 65 8.02 8.37 16.49
C MET A 65 9.42 8.48 17.10
N GLY A 66 10.11 9.59 16.87
CA GLY A 66 11.41 9.83 17.50
C GLY A 66 11.30 9.93 19.02
N GLU A 67 10.31 10.63 19.53
CA GLU A 67 10.06 10.73 20.98
C GLU A 67 9.65 9.38 21.59
N PHE A 68 8.88 8.58 20.85
CA PHE A 68 8.46 7.26 21.31
C PHE A 68 9.62 6.24 21.36
N PHE A 69 10.41 6.16 20.30
CA PHE A 69 11.48 5.16 20.18
C PHE A 69 12.83 5.62 20.76
N MET A 70 13.03 6.90 20.89
CA MET A 70 14.25 7.51 21.44
C MET A 70 13.92 8.46 22.61
N PRO A 71 13.33 7.96 23.71
CA PRO A 71 12.81 8.78 24.81
C PRO A 71 13.94 9.27 25.73
N PHE A 72 15.06 9.68 25.17
CA PHE A 72 16.22 10.16 25.93
C PHE A 72 16.50 11.63 25.63
N PRO A 73 16.94 12.42 26.63
CA PRO A 73 17.27 13.79 26.40
C PRO A 73 18.42 13.95 25.41
N GLY A 74 18.28 14.89 24.47
CA GLY A 74 19.26 15.10 23.42
C GLY A 74 18.91 16.34 22.57
N THR A 75 19.77 16.66 21.63
CA THR A 75 19.61 17.76 20.68
C THR A 75 19.39 17.19 19.28
N ARG A 76 18.35 17.66 18.60
CA ARG A 76 18.09 17.36 17.19
C ARG A 76 19.06 18.12 16.30
N VAL A 77 19.73 17.43 15.41
CA VAL A 77 20.68 17.97 14.44
C VAL A 77 20.40 17.38 13.05
N ASN A 78 21.05 17.92 12.03
CA ASN A 78 21.01 17.41 10.65
C ASN A 78 19.60 17.23 10.09
N GLN A 79 18.69 18.14 10.40
CA GLN A 79 17.30 18.09 9.94
C GLN A 79 17.24 18.30 8.42
N GLN A 80 16.50 17.44 7.73
CA GLN A 80 16.33 17.46 6.27
C GLN A 80 14.90 17.07 5.90
N THR A 81 14.42 17.60 4.78
CA THR A 81 13.19 17.15 4.12
C THR A 81 13.49 16.79 2.68
N VAL A 82 12.83 15.73 2.18
CA VAL A 82 13.02 15.22 0.82
C VAL A 82 11.64 15.00 0.19
N GLN A 83 11.50 15.41 -1.08
CA GLN A 83 10.30 15.11 -1.86
C GLN A 83 10.28 13.65 -2.28
N LEU A 84 9.11 13.02 -2.22
CA LEU A 84 8.87 11.65 -2.62
C LEU A 84 7.86 11.61 -3.78
N ASN A 85 7.99 10.59 -4.62
CA ASN A 85 7.05 10.30 -5.70
C ASN A 85 6.85 8.78 -5.80
N ALA A 86 5.74 8.30 -5.29
CA ALA A 86 5.38 6.90 -5.32
C ALA A 86 4.36 6.64 -6.43
N ASP A 87 4.84 6.43 -7.66
CA ASP A 87 4.00 6.18 -8.84
C ASP A 87 2.96 7.29 -9.10
N GLY A 88 3.41 8.53 -9.07
CA GLY A 88 2.55 9.70 -9.24
C GLY A 88 1.89 10.19 -7.93
N MET A 89 1.91 9.42 -6.86
CA MET A 89 1.49 9.91 -5.55
C MET A 89 2.59 10.79 -4.95
N SER A 90 2.27 12.05 -4.69
CA SER A 90 3.19 12.96 -4.03
C SER A 90 3.44 12.58 -2.59
N GLY A 91 4.63 12.84 -2.08
CA GLY A 91 4.99 12.60 -0.71
C GLY A 91 6.15 13.48 -0.24
N VAL A 92 6.41 13.42 1.05
CA VAL A 92 7.53 14.12 1.70
C VAL A 92 8.10 13.22 2.77
N ALA A 93 9.41 13.24 2.92
CA ALA A 93 10.09 12.63 4.05
C ALA A 93 10.78 13.70 4.91
N SER A 94 10.82 13.44 6.21
CA SER A 94 11.58 14.21 7.19
C SER A 94 12.62 13.31 7.84
N TYR A 95 13.83 13.82 7.98
CA TYR A 95 14.95 13.15 8.65
C TYR A 95 15.56 14.07 9.70
N TYR A 96 15.99 13.50 10.81
CA TYR A 96 16.91 14.15 11.75
C TYR A 96 17.72 13.13 12.56
N GLU A 97 18.76 13.61 13.19
CA GLU A 97 19.55 12.87 14.15
C GLU A 97 19.35 13.44 15.56
N VAL A 98 19.51 12.61 16.57
CA VAL A 98 19.52 13.03 17.97
C VAL A 98 20.88 12.73 18.57
N LYS A 99 21.59 13.79 18.96
CA LYS A 99 22.76 13.69 19.83
C LYS A 99 22.28 13.63 21.27
N PHE A 100 22.36 12.47 21.90
CA PHE A 100 21.95 12.31 23.28
C PHE A 100 22.88 13.03 24.23
N THR A 101 22.35 13.48 25.37
CA THR A 101 23.15 14.07 26.47
C THR A 101 24.10 13.04 27.08
N ASP A 102 23.70 11.78 27.10
CA ASP A 102 24.59 10.68 27.48
C ASP A 102 25.54 10.34 26.33
N ALA A 103 26.81 10.65 26.50
CA ALA A 103 27.85 10.43 25.50
C ALA A 103 28.12 8.93 25.20
N ASN A 104 27.66 8.01 26.05
CA ASN A 104 27.80 6.56 25.83
C ASN A 104 26.72 6.03 24.87
N LYS A 105 25.67 6.79 24.58
CA LYS A 105 24.64 6.41 23.64
C LYS A 105 25.03 6.84 22.21
N PRO A 106 25.00 5.92 21.23
CA PRO A 106 25.19 6.28 19.85
C PRO A 106 24.07 7.26 19.42
N ALA A 107 24.42 8.24 18.58
CA ALA A 107 23.41 9.17 18.06
C ALA A 107 22.27 8.39 17.41
N GLY A 108 21.04 8.75 17.76
CA GLY A 108 19.85 8.17 17.17
C GLY A 108 19.52 8.84 15.83
N GLN A 109 18.89 8.11 14.94
CA GLN A 109 18.47 8.60 13.63
C GLN A 109 17.03 8.21 13.37
N ILE A 110 16.27 9.10 12.73
CA ILE A 110 14.94 8.81 12.24
C ILE A 110 14.73 9.42 10.86
N TRP A 111 14.12 8.64 10.01
CA TRP A 111 13.61 9.04 8.72
C TRP A 111 12.12 8.66 8.65
N ALA A 112 11.23 9.60 8.38
CA ALA A 112 9.80 9.36 8.28
C ALA A 112 9.26 9.92 6.96
N GLY A 113 8.82 9.05 6.08
CA GLY A 113 8.21 9.38 4.80
C GLY A 113 6.70 9.20 4.84
N VAL A 114 5.99 10.13 4.22
CA VAL A 114 4.55 10.08 4.01
C VAL A 114 4.26 10.27 2.54
N VAL A 115 3.51 9.35 1.93
CA VAL A 115 3.09 9.41 0.52
C VAL A 115 1.57 9.26 0.40
N GLY A 116 0.99 9.87 -0.63
CA GLY A 116 -0.43 9.82 -0.91
C GLY A 116 -1.16 11.14 -0.67
N GLN A 117 -2.48 11.09 -0.74
CA GLN A 117 -3.32 12.28 -0.66
C GLN A 117 -3.82 12.54 0.76
N PRO A 118 -3.66 13.75 1.28
CA PRO A 118 -4.31 14.14 2.52
C PRO A 118 -5.84 14.15 2.34
N VAL A 119 -6.56 13.94 3.43
CA VAL A 119 -8.02 14.08 3.42
C VAL A 119 -8.38 15.52 3.07
N ALA A 120 -9.27 15.70 2.08
CA ALA A 120 -9.69 17.03 1.66
C ALA A 120 -10.33 17.81 2.83
N PRO A 121 -10.05 19.12 2.95
CA PRO A 121 -10.69 19.96 3.95
C PRO A 121 -12.22 19.88 3.86
N GLY A 122 -12.89 19.78 5.00
CA GLY A 122 -14.37 19.71 5.04
C GLY A 122 -14.96 18.31 4.84
N THR A 123 -14.16 17.29 4.55
CA THR A 123 -14.66 15.91 4.43
C THR A 123 -15.30 15.45 5.75
N PRO A 124 -16.57 14.99 5.74
CA PRO A 124 -17.23 14.47 6.93
C PRO A 124 -16.47 13.30 7.55
N ARG A 125 -16.48 13.19 8.88
CA ARG A 125 -15.71 12.15 9.60
C ARG A 125 -15.99 10.72 9.11
N GLY A 126 -17.22 10.40 8.73
CA GLY A 126 -17.60 9.08 8.22
C GLY A 126 -17.13 8.77 6.79
N GLN A 127 -16.65 9.78 6.04
CA GLN A 127 -16.17 9.64 4.67
C GLN A 127 -14.65 9.84 4.54
N ARG A 128 -13.96 10.03 5.68
CA ARG A 128 -12.51 10.21 5.71
C ARG A 128 -11.82 8.86 5.55
N THR A 129 -11.51 8.50 4.33
CA THR A 129 -10.62 7.36 4.06
C THR A 129 -9.21 7.92 3.85
N PRO A 130 -8.28 7.67 4.78
CA PRO A 130 -6.91 8.11 4.58
C PRO A 130 -6.31 7.35 3.40
N GLU A 131 -5.89 8.09 2.38
CA GLU A 131 -5.17 7.57 1.22
C GLU A 131 -3.68 7.90 1.33
N ARG A 132 -3.17 7.87 2.54
CA ARG A 132 -1.77 8.10 2.86
C ARG A 132 -1.15 6.88 3.51
N TRP A 133 0.10 6.64 3.17
CA TRP A 133 0.95 5.59 3.73
C TRP A 133 2.20 6.21 4.31
N PHE A 134 2.77 5.53 5.29
CA PHE A 134 4.00 5.96 5.90
C PHE A 134 5.08 4.88 5.90
N VAL A 135 6.32 5.34 5.92
CA VAL A 135 7.50 4.55 6.22
C VAL A 135 8.26 5.29 7.31
N VAL A 136 8.54 4.63 8.43
CA VAL A 136 9.43 5.15 9.46
C VAL A 136 10.64 4.23 9.57
N TRP A 137 11.82 4.77 9.35
CA TRP A 137 13.07 4.05 9.51
C TRP A 137 13.80 4.63 10.71
N LEU A 138 14.08 3.76 11.69
CA LEU A 138 14.86 4.05 12.87
C LEU A 138 16.25 3.49 12.72
N GLY A 139 17.25 4.21 13.19
CA GLY A 139 18.64 3.80 13.16
C GLY A 139 19.46 4.50 14.23
N THR A 140 20.70 4.13 14.30
CA THR A 140 21.71 4.74 15.17
C THR A 140 23.01 4.98 14.39
N ALA A 141 23.97 5.64 15.03
CA ALA A 141 25.32 5.77 14.44
C ALA A 141 25.99 4.41 14.19
N ASN A 142 25.61 3.35 14.92
CA ASN A 142 26.12 1.98 14.74
C ASN A 142 25.42 1.24 13.59
N ASN A 143 24.13 1.52 13.39
CA ASN A 143 23.31 1.00 12.31
C ASN A 143 22.61 2.17 11.60
N PRO A 144 23.35 2.92 10.77
CA PRO A 144 22.84 4.15 10.16
C PRO A 144 21.75 3.88 9.14
N ILE A 145 20.86 4.86 8.98
CA ILE A 145 19.82 4.84 7.97
C ILE A 145 20.43 5.05 6.59
N ASP A 146 20.19 4.11 5.69
CA ASP A 146 20.42 4.30 4.26
C ASP A 146 19.27 5.17 3.71
N LYS A 147 19.55 6.47 3.51
CA LYS A 147 18.54 7.43 3.06
C LYS A 147 18.06 7.15 1.64
N ASP A 148 18.92 6.65 0.77
CA ASP A 148 18.57 6.33 -0.61
C ASP A 148 17.67 5.10 -0.66
N ALA A 149 17.98 4.08 0.12
CA ALA A 149 17.12 2.91 0.30
C ALA A 149 15.77 3.28 0.93
N ALA A 150 15.75 4.23 1.88
CA ALA A 150 14.51 4.71 2.50
C ALA A 150 13.62 5.45 1.49
N VAL A 151 14.21 6.30 0.65
CA VAL A 151 13.50 6.97 -0.46
C VAL A 151 12.98 5.95 -1.48
N ALA A 152 13.82 4.99 -1.88
CA ALA A 152 13.43 3.93 -2.81
C ALA A 152 12.26 3.09 -2.26
N LEU A 153 12.32 2.72 -0.98
CA LEU A 153 11.24 1.99 -0.30
C LEU A 153 9.93 2.79 -0.31
N ALA A 154 9.96 4.05 0.09
CA ALA A 154 8.78 4.92 0.10
C ALA A 154 8.21 5.12 -1.31
N ASN A 155 9.08 5.34 -2.30
CA ASN A 155 8.68 5.48 -3.71
C ASN A 155 8.16 4.16 -4.33
N SER A 156 8.40 3.02 -3.69
CA SER A 156 7.86 1.72 -4.13
C SER A 156 6.45 1.43 -3.62
N ILE A 157 5.86 2.29 -2.78
CA ILE A 157 4.49 2.12 -2.30
C ILE A 157 3.52 2.23 -3.48
N ARG A 158 2.59 1.28 -3.56
CA ARG A 158 1.53 1.23 -4.59
C ARG A 158 0.20 0.93 -3.92
N PRO A 159 -0.92 1.45 -4.41
CA PRO A 159 -2.23 0.93 -4.07
C PRO A 159 -2.29 -0.56 -4.37
N TRP A 160 -2.79 -1.35 -3.41
CA TRP A 160 -2.97 -2.76 -3.66
C TRP A 160 -4.12 -2.96 -4.65
N ALA A 161 -3.85 -3.68 -5.73
CA ALA A 161 -4.87 -4.19 -6.64
C ALA A 161 -4.95 -5.71 -6.49
N PRO A 162 -6.15 -6.31 -6.39
CA PRO A 162 -6.28 -7.75 -6.38
C PRO A 162 -5.68 -8.32 -7.68
N PRO A 163 -5.01 -9.48 -7.62
CA PRO A 163 -4.54 -10.13 -8.83
C PRO A 163 -5.73 -10.43 -9.75
N PRO A 164 -5.55 -10.36 -11.07
CA PRO A 164 -6.60 -10.72 -12.01
C PRO A 164 -7.08 -12.14 -11.71
N PRO A 165 -8.37 -12.42 -11.84
CA PRO A 165 -8.89 -13.77 -11.65
C PRO A 165 -8.13 -14.73 -12.59
N PRO A 166 -7.84 -15.95 -12.14
CA PRO A 166 -7.20 -16.95 -13.01
C PRO A 166 -8.04 -17.14 -14.27
N PRO A 167 -7.42 -17.37 -15.43
CA PRO A 167 -8.15 -17.68 -16.65
C PRO A 167 -9.12 -18.83 -16.37
N PRO A 168 -10.36 -18.79 -16.89
CA PRO A 168 -11.27 -19.92 -16.75
C PRO A 168 -10.58 -21.19 -17.23
N ALA A 169 -10.65 -22.24 -16.44
CA ALA A 169 -10.11 -23.53 -16.83
C ALA A 169 -10.71 -23.93 -18.19
N PRO A 170 -9.92 -24.51 -19.12
CA PRO A 170 -10.45 -25.02 -20.37
C PRO A 170 -11.64 -25.93 -20.04
N ALA A 171 -12.80 -25.65 -20.65
CA ALA A 171 -13.97 -26.51 -20.48
C ALA A 171 -13.58 -27.91 -20.92
N ASP A 172 -13.76 -28.89 -20.05
CA ASP A 172 -13.53 -30.27 -20.39
C ASP A 172 -14.55 -30.69 -21.50
N PRO A 173 -14.12 -31.00 -22.70
CA PRO A 173 -15.03 -31.28 -23.80
C PRO A 173 -15.91 -32.53 -23.59
N ALA A 174 -15.76 -33.24 -22.49
CA ALA A 174 -16.47 -34.45 -22.14
C ALA A 174 -17.61 -34.28 -21.11
N ASP A 175 -17.82 -33.08 -20.58
CA ASP A 175 -18.90 -32.83 -19.60
C ASP A 175 -20.13 -32.19 -20.29
N PRO A 176 -21.19 -32.97 -20.58
CA PRO A 176 -22.41 -32.44 -21.20
C PRO A 176 -23.20 -31.48 -20.29
N ASN A 177 -22.78 -31.32 -19.04
CA ASN A 177 -23.44 -30.51 -18.03
C ASN A 177 -22.60 -29.25 -17.63
N ALA A 178 -21.52 -29.00 -18.33
CA ALA A 178 -20.67 -27.83 -18.07
C ALA A 178 -21.47 -26.53 -18.33
N ALA A 179 -21.58 -25.69 -17.33
CA ALA A 179 -22.19 -24.39 -17.50
C ALA A 179 -21.40 -23.57 -18.54
N PRO A 180 -22.07 -22.82 -19.42
CA PRO A 180 -21.39 -21.98 -20.40
C PRO A 180 -20.45 -20.99 -19.70
N PRO A 181 -19.24 -20.77 -20.26
CA PRO A 181 -18.29 -19.83 -19.70
C PRO A 181 -18.91 -18.43 -19.58
N PRO A 182 -18.58 -17.67 -18.53
CA PRO A 182 -19.05 -16.29 -18.41
C PRO A 182 -18.62 -15.47 -19.61
N PRO A 183 -19.43 -14.52 -20.08
CA PRO A 183 -19.12 -13.71 -21.24
C PRO A 183 -17.82 -12.91 -21.00
N ASP A 184 -16.94 -12.93 -21.98
CA ASP A 184 -15.69 -12.17 -21.98
C ASP A 184 -16.02 -10.66 -21.88
N PRO A 185 -15.58 -9.96 -20.82
CA PRO A 185 -15.84 -8.53 -20.67
C PRO A 185 -15.21 -7.66 -21.76
N ASN A 186 -14.30 -8.20 -22.55
CA ASN A 186 -13.67 -7.55 -23.70
C ASN A 186 -14.20 -8.01 -25.06
N ALA A 187 -15.23 -8.86 -25.08
CA ALA A 187 -15.83 -9.27 -26.34
C ALA A 187 -16.53 -8.06 -27.00
N PRO A 188 -16.29 -7.79 -28.30
CA PRO A 188 -17.05 -6.76 -28.98
C PRO A 188 -18.54 -7.12 -28.98
N PRO A 189 -19.46 -6.11 -28.88
CA PRO A 189 -20.88 -6.36 -28.82
C PRO A 189 -21.34 -7.22 -29.99
N ALA A 190 -22.07 -8.31 -29.67
CA ALA A 190 -22.62 -9.19 -30.68
C ALA A 190 -23.47 -8.38 -31.66
N ARG A 191 -23.15 -8.44 -32.97
CA ARG A 191 -23.99 -7.84 -33.99
C ARG A 191 -25.38 -8.48 -33.92
N PRO A 192 -26.48 -7.69 -33.96
CA PRO A 192 -27.81 -8.26 -34.02
C PRO A 192 -27.91 -9.22 -35.19
N GLY A 193 -28.16 -10.48 -34.92
CA GLY A 193 -28.29 -11.51 -35.91
C GLY A 193 -29.41 -11.16 -36.88
N VAL A 194 -29.12 -11.06 -38.14
CA VAL A 194 -30.11 -11.02 -39.24
C VAL A 194 -30.89 -12.34 -39.07
N GLY A 195 -32.20 -12.23 -38.78
CA GLY A 195 -33.03 -13.41 -38.55
C GLY A 195 -32.98 -14.36 -39.72
N VAL A 196 -32.60 -15.60 -39.45
CA VAL A 196 -32.70 -16.70 -40.43
C VAL A 196 -34.21 -16.94 -40.65
N PRO A 197 -34.73 -16.90 -41.89
CA PRO A 197 -36.14 -17.20 -42.12
C PRO A 197 -36.41 -18.65 -41.73
N VAL A 198 -37.33 -18.83 -40.79
CA VAL A 198 -37.82 -20.15 -40.41
C VAL A 198 -38.75 -20.62 -41.52
N PRO A 199 -38.60 -21.80 -42.11
CA PRO A 199 -39.57 -22.33 -43.07
C PRO A 199 -40.88 -22.58 -42.35
N VAL A 200 -41.92 -21.92 -42.83
CA VAL A 200 -43.30 -22.16 -42.38
C VAL A 200 -43.82 -23.40 -43.03
N THR A 201 -43.82 -24.52 -42.35
CA THR A 201 -44.48 -25.73 -42.74
C THR A 201 -45.76 -25.87 -41.89
N ASP A 202 -46.88 -26.05 -42.56
CA ASP A 202 -48.26 -26.30 -42.07
C ASP A 202 -49.09 -25.03 -41.79
N ALA A 203 -49.78 -24.59 -42.87
CA ALA A 203 -51.03 -23.90 -42.77
C ALA A 203 -52.19 -24.91 -42.57
N PRO A 204 -53.12 -24.66 -41.64
CA PRO A 204 -54.31 -25.49 -41.53
C PRO A 204 -55.23 -25.25 -42.70
N PRO A 205 -56.05 -26.24 -43.16
CA PRO A 205 -56.89 -26.11 -44.34
C PRO A 205 -58.02 -25.08 -44.08
N GLU A 206 -58.18 -24.15 -45.07
CA GLU A 206 -59.31 -23.23 -45.10
C GLU A 206 -60.63 -23.95 -45.10
N MET A 207 -61.52 -23.59 -44.16
CA MET A 207 -62.95 -23.91 -44.31
C MET A 207 -63.55 -23.04 -45.37
N MET A 208 -64.01 -23.67 -46.47
CA MET A 208 -64.85 -23.04 -47.46
C MET A 208 -66.24 -22.70 -46.89
N PRO A 209 -66.85 -21.56 -47.18
CA PRO A 209 -68.24 -21.30 -46.83
C PRO A 209 -69.18 -22.04 -47.76
N PRO A 210 -70.40 -22.49 -47.26
CA PRO A 210 -71.37 -23.13 -48.10
C PRO A 210 -72.05 -22.12 -49.00
N ALA A 211 -72.57 -22.64 -50.20
CA ALA A 211 -73.33 -21.97 -51.22
C ALA A 211 -74.73 -21.48 -50.77
#